data_a8cd9e30329214aa39c603165c0fdd95
#
_entry.id   a8cd9e30329214aa39c603165c0fdd95
#
_cell.length_a   1.000
_cell.length_b   1.000
_cell.length_c   1.000
_cell.angle_alpha   90.00
_cell.angle_beta   90.00
_cell.angle_gamma   90.00
#
_symmetry.space_group_name_H-M   'P 1'
#
loop_
_entity.id
_entity.type
_entity.pdbx_description
1 polymer ?
#
loop_
_entity_poly.entity_id
_entity_poly.type
_entity_poly.pdbx_seq_one_letter_code
_entity_poly.pdbx_strand_id
1 'polypeptide(L)'
;MHSGVVRRVDAVAMRRAIDIGALVLLSPFGFSPTGEAFNLTMEDVATSTAIALRADKLLFLTEVPGIRENPNDADSAIDTELVLADAKRMLASLPGATQPSDTAFYLQHCVRACEGGVERSHILPFASDGALLMEVFTHDGIGTMVVDEKLESLREATADDVGGILQLIEPFERDGTLVRRERTEIERDIANYTVIEHDGIIFGCAALYP
;
A
#
# COMPACT_ATOMS: atom_id res chain seq x y z
N MET A 1 5.43 -28.81 21.29
CA MET A 1 5.43 -27.96 20.09
C MET A 1 5.95 -26.60 20.52
N HIS A 2 6.99 -26.09 19.88
CA HIS A 2 7.65 -24.85 20.31
C HIS A 2 7.12 -23.69 19.50
N SER A 3 6.95 -22.52 20.11
CA SER A 3 6.68 -21.26 19.40
C SER A 3 8.01 -20.54 19.15
N GLY A 4 8.10 -19.87 18.02
CA GLY A 4 9.30 -19.16 17.60
C GLY A 4 8.99 -17.86 16.86
N VAL A 5 10.05 -17.18 16.44
CA VAL A 5 10.00 -16.01 15.57
C VAL A 5 10.81 -16.28 14.31
N VAL A 6 10.44 -15.64 13.20
CA VAL A 6 11.18 -15.77 11.95
C VAL A 6 12.54 -15.10 12.08
N ARG A 7 13.61 -15.85 11.84
CA ARG A 7 14.98 -15.32 11.85
C ARG A 7 15.58 -15.20 10.45
N ARG A 8 15.14 -16.06 9.54
CA ARG A 8 15.65 -16.10 8.17
C ARG A 8 14.59 -16.62 7.23
N VAL A 9 14.49 -16.00 6.08
CA VAL A 9 13.67 -16.40 4.94
C VAL A 9 14.61 -16.78 3.80
N ASP A 10 14.33 -17.88 3.10
CA ASP A 10 15.06 -18.24 1.89
C ASP A 10 14.46 -17.51 0.68
N ALA A 11 14.72 -16.21 0.61
CA ALA A 11 14.24 -15.35 -0.48
C ALA A 11 14.76 -15.78 -1.85
N VAL A 12 15.95 -16.40 -1.91
CA VAL A 12 16.55 -16.86 -3.19
C VAL A 12 15.74 -18.02 -3.77
N ALA A 13 15.40 -19.01 -2.94
CA ALA A 13 14.59 -20.14 -3.39
C ALA A 13 13.18 -19.69 -3.81
N MET A 14 12.57 -18.78 -3.04
CA MET A 14 11.24 -18.22 -3.36
C MET A 14 11.26 -17.42 -4.66
N ARG A 15 12.25 -16.56 -4.86
CA ARG A 15 12.36 -15.75 -6.07
C ARG A 15 12.53 -16.61 -7.32
N ARG A 16 13.34 -17.67 -7.24
CA ARG A 16 13.45 -18.65 -8.35
C ARG A 16 12.13 -19.29 -8.73
N ALA A 17 11.27 -19.60 -7.75
CA ALA A 17 9.95 -20.15 -8.01
C ALA A 17 9.02 -19.10 -8.64
N ILE A 18 9.05 -17.86 -8.15
CA ILE A 18 8.26 -16.74 -8.68
C ILE A 18 8.68 -16.42 -10.12
N ASP A 19 9.98 -16.37 -10.41
CA ASP A 19 10.54 -16.03 -11.73
C ASP A 19 10.09 -16.98 -12.84
N ILE A 20 9.75 -18.24 -12.49
CA ILE A 20 9.18 -19.22 -13.43
C ILE A 20 7.63 -19.21 -13.42
N GLY A 21 7.00 -18.23 -12.81
CA GLY A 21 5.54 -18.05 -12.77
C GLY A 21 4.81 -18.90 -11.73
N ALA A 22 5.52 -19.49 -10.75
CA ALA A 22 4.89 -20.26 -9.69
C ALA A 22 4.33 -19.36 -8.58
N LEU A 23 3.23 -19.82 -7.96
CA LEU A 23 2.74 -19.27 -6.70
C LEU A 23 3.42 -19.98 -5.53
N VAL A 24 3.97 -19.20 -4.59
CA VAL A 24 4.63 -19.72 -3.40
C VAL A 24 3.68 -19.67 -2.21
N LEU A 25 3.24 -20.83 -1.72
CA LEU A 25 2.44 -20.96 -0.51
C LEU A 25 3.36 -21.24 0.68
N LEU A 26 3.24 -20.43 1.74
CA LEU A 26 3.99 -20.59 2.98
C LEU A 26 3.04 -20.98 4.11
N SER A 27 3.45 -21.96 4.90
CA SER A 27 2.78 -22.30 6.14
C SER A 27 3.46 -21.61 7.33
N PRO A 28 2.75 -21.39 8.46
CA PRO A 28 3.31 -20.75 9.64
C PRO A 28 4.21 -21.71 10.45
N PHE A 29 5.15 -22.35 9.76
CA PHE A 29 6.14 -23.25 10.34
C PHE A 29 7.56 -22.81 9.98
N GLY A 30 8.47 -22.98 10.93
CA GLY A 30 9.90 -22.82 10.71
C GLY A 30 10.68 -23.99 11.28
N PHE A 31 11.91 -24.12 10.83
CA PHE A 31 12.84 -25.12 11.35
C PHE A 31 14.10 -24.46 11.90
N SER A 32 14.58 -24.96 13.05
CA SER A 32 15.91 -24.58 13.52
C SER A 32 17.00 -25.16 12.63
N PRO A 33 18.24 -24.68 12.71
CA PRO A 33 19.37 -25.29 12.03
C PRO A 33 19.58 -26.77 12.39
N THR A 34 19.07 -27.20 13.54
CA THR A 34 19.11 -28.59 14.02
C THR A 34 17.91 -29.42 13.57
N GLY A 35 16.96 -28.84 12.81
CA GLY A 35 15.80 -29.53 12.25
C GLY A 35 14.59 -29.60 13.17
N GLU A 36 14.59 -28.87 14.29
CA GLU A 36 13.41 -28.79 15.18
C GLU A 36 12.35 -27.88 14.59
N ALA A 37 11.08 -28.32 14.63
CA ALA A 37 9.94 -27.57 14.12
C ALA A 37 9.39 -26.57 15.14
N PHE A 38 9.07 -25.38 14.69
CA PHE A 38 8.48 -24.29 15.45
C PHE A 38 7.20 -23.78 14.81
N ASN A 39 6.19 -23.52 15.62
CA ASN A 39 5.04 -22.71 15.20
C ASN A 39 5.44 -21.25 15.18
N LEU A 40 5.07 -20.59 14.09
CA LEU A 40 5.24 -19.15 13.87
C LEU A 40 3.86 -18.50 13.74
N THR A 41 3.76 -17.20 13.91
CA THR A 41 2.56 -16.47 13.52
C THR A 41 2.56 -16.26 12.01
N MET A 42 1.38 -16.31 11.38
CA MET A 42 1.27 -16.09 9.94
C MET A 42 1.73 -14.67 9.57
N GLU A 43 1.42 -13.71 10.41
CA GLU A 43 1.75 -12.30 10.23
C GLU A 43 3.27 -12.08 10.29
N ASP A 44 3.98 -12.74 11.21
CA ASP A 44 5.45 -12.67 11.27
C ASP A 44 6.09 -13.31 10.02
N VAL A 45 5.56 -14.46 9.59
CA VAL A 45 6.01 -15.11 8.34
C VAL A 45 5.75 -14.22 7.13
N ALA A 46 4.55 -13.66 7.01
CA ALA A 46 4.18 -12.78 5.89
C ALA A 46 5.05 -11.52 5.85
N THR A 47 5.17 -10.81 6.98
CA THR A 47 5.97 -9.60 7.10
C THR A 47 7.44 -9.85 6.79
N SER A 48 8.01 -10.89 7.40
CA SER A 48 9.43 -11.23 7.21
C SER A 48 9.71 -11.67 5.77
N THR A 49 8.76 -12.35 5.13
CA THR A 49 8.87 -12.76 3.73
C THR A 49 8.76 -11.58 2.78
N ALA A 50 7.79 -10.68 2.99
CA ALA A 50 7.62 -9.47 2.20
C ALA A 50 8.89 -8.60 2.23
N ILE A 51 9.47 -8.38 3.41
CA ILE A 51 10.72 -7.64 3.58
C ILE A 51 11.88 -8.35 2.84
N ALA A 52 12.04 -9.67 3.01
CA ALA A 52 13.13 -10.42 2.40
C ALA A 52 13.04 -10.46 0.86
N LEU A 53 11.83 -10.45 0.32
CA LEU A 53 11.56 -10.40 -1.12
C LEU A 53 11.56 -8.98 -1.67
N ARG A 54 11.56 -7.94 -0.82
CA ARG A 54 11.27 -6.56 -1.21
C ARG A 54 10.00 -6.52 -2.05
N ALA A 55 8.91 -7.00 -1.46
CA ALA A 55 7.63 -7.04 -2.12
C ALA A 55 7.09 -5.62 -2.29
N ASP A 56 6.44 -5.35 -3.40
CA ASP A 56 5.78 -4.06 -3.65
C ASP A 56 4.60 -3.86 -2.69
N LYS A 57 3.86 -4.93 -2.40
CA LYS A 57 2.68 -4.89 -1.52
C LYS A 57 2.66 -6.06 -0.53
N LEU A 58 2.25 -5.79 0.71
CA LEU A 58 1.88 -6.78 1.71
C LEU A 58 0.40 -6.59 2.06
N LEU A 59 -0.41 -7.63 1.90
CA LEU A 59 -1.85 -7.57 2.13
C LEU A 59 -2.23 -8.51 3.29
N PHE A 60 -2.83 -7.97 4.34
CA PHE A 60 -3.44 -8.72 5.42
C PHE A 60 -4.95 -8.77 5.21
N LEU A 61 -5.49 -9.96 4.95
CA LEU A 61 -6.94 -10.21 4.91
C LEU A 61 -7.38 -10.60 6.32
N THR A 62 -8.17 -9.76 6.97
CA THR A 62 -8.45 -9.85 8.41
C THR A 62 -9.93 -9.63 8.72
N GLU A 63 -10.32 -9.89 9.99
CA GLU A 63 -11.64 -9.47 10.49
C GLU A 63 -11.71 -7.96 10.79
N VAL A 64 -10.55 -7.30 10.89
CA VAL A 64 -10.47 -5.85 11.11
C VAL A 64 -10.85 -5.12 9.83
N PRO A 65 -11.82 -4.19 9.87
CA PRO A 65 -12.28 -3.48 8.67
C PRO A 65 -11.23 -2.49 8.12
N GLY A 66 -10.23 -2.16 8.89
CA GLY A 66 -9.21 -1.15 8.66
C GLY A 66 -8.90 -0.40 9.95
N ILE A 67 -8.07 0.61 9.85
CA ILE A 67 -7.71 1.51 10.96
C ILE A 67 -8.71 2.67 10.98
N ARG A 68 -9.26 2.97 12.14
CA ARG A 68 -10.17 4.10 12.30
C ARG A 68 -9.40 5.38 12.55
N GLU A 69 -9.87 6.49 11.99
CA GLU A 69 -9.32 7.84 12.24
C GLU A 69 -9.29 8.16 13.75
N ASN A 70 -10.35 7.75 14.48
CA ASN A 70 -10.37 7.82 15.93
C ASN A 70 -10.50 6.41 16.51
N PRO A 71 -9.42 5.84 17.08
CA PRO A 71 -9.43 4.48 17.64
C PRO A 71 -10.41 4.28 18.80
N ASN A 72 -10.87 5.37 19.47
CA ASN A 72 -11.78 5.33 20.58
C ASN A 72 -13.28 5.47 20.16
N ASP A 73 -13.53 5.70 18.89
CA ASP A 73 -14.87 5.87 18.32
C ASP A 73 -15.16 4.75 17.31
N ALA A 74 -16.06 3.85 17.68
CA ALA A 74 -16.42 2.72 16.83
C ALA A 74 -17.18 3.12 15.55
N ASP A 75 -17.69 4.33 15.49
CA ASP A 75 -18.42 4.86 14.33
C ASP A 75 -17.58 5.82 13.48
N SER A 76 -16.33 6.10 13.87
CA SER A 76 -15.43 6.93 13.06
C SER A 76 -15.08 6.26 11.73
N ALA A 77 -14.82 7.08 10.72
CA ALA A 77 -14.42 6.62 9.40
C ALA A 77 -13.15 5.76 9.45
N ILE A 78 -12.97 4.91 8.44
CA ILE A 78 -11.72 4.19 8.23
C ILE A 78 -10.74 5.13 7.54
N ASP A 79 -9.54 5.24 8.06
CA ASP A 79 -8.44 5.93 7.41
C ASP A 79 -7.92 5.04 6.28
N THR A 80 -8.12 5.47 5.06
CA THR A 80 -7.77 4.67 3.88
C THR A 80 -6.29 4.72 3.55
N GLU A 81 -5.59 5.80 3.96
CA GLU A 81 -4.16 5.97 3.72
C GLU A 81 -3.46 6.55 4.96
N LEU A 82 -2.63 5.76 5.60
CA LEU A 82 -1.79 6.16 6.72
C LEU A 82 -0.32 6.29 6.28
N VAL A 83 0.25 7.47 6.42
CA VAL A 83 1.69 7.63 6.29
C VAL A 83 2.39 6.95 7.48
N LEU A 84 3.52 6.32 7.22
CA LEU A 84 4.29 5.55 8.20
C LEU A 84 4.56 6.33 9.51
N ALA A 85 4.81 7.63 9.41
CA ALA A 85 5.00 8.49 10.59
C ALA A 85 3.73 8.58 11.45
N ASP A 86 2.56 8.67 10.83
CA ASP A 86 1.26 8.74 11.51
C ASP A 86 0.86 7.39 12.08
N ALA A 87 1.09 6.30 11.34
CA ALA A 87 0.91 4.94 11.80
C ALA A 87 1.73 4.64 13.08
N LYS A 88 2.99 5.08 13.12
CA LYS A 88 3.84 4.97 14.32
C LYS A 88 3.32 5.80 15.49
N ARG A 89 2.86 7.03 15.25
CA ARG A 89 2.25 7.87 16.29
C ARG A 89 0.99 7.24 16.85
N MET A 90 0.15 6.69 15.98
CA MET A 90 -1.07 5.98 16.37
C MET A 90 -0.74 4.76 17.23
N LEU A 91 0.20 3.91 16.80
CA LEU A 91 0.66 2.76 17.59
C LEU A 91 1.16 3.16 18.98
N ALA A 92 1.91 4.25 19.08
CA ALA A 92 2.42 4.74 20.36
C ALA A 92 1.30 5.28 21.28
N SER A 93 0.17 5.70 20.73
CA SER A 93 -0.99 6.20 21.49
C SER A 93 -1.94 5.09 21.92
N LEU A 94 -1.91 3.93 21.28
CA LEU A 94 -2.74 2.79 21.66
C LEU A 94 -2.26 2.23 23.01
N PRO A 95 -3.18 1.86 23.91
CA PRO A 95 -2.80 1.33 25.22
C PRO A 95 -1.88 0.12 25.03
N GLY A 96 -0.69 0.19 25.62
CA GLY A 96 0.27 -0.91 25.68
C GLY A 96 -0.24 -2.05 26.54
N ALA A 97 -1.32 -2.67 26.13
CA ALA A 97 -1.89 -3.81 26.81
C ALA A 97 -0.97 -5.02 26.66
N THR A 98 -0.96 -5.87 27.66
CA THR A 98 -0.34 -7.20 27.64
C THR A 98 -0.84 -8.09 26.49
N GLN A 99 -1.94 -7.70 25.85
CA GLN A 99 -2.44 -8.21 24.58
C GLN A 99 -2.83 -6.99 23.73
N PRO A 100 -2.10 -6.69 22.65
CA PRO A 100 -2.51 -5.64 21.70
C PRO A 100 -3.86 -6.02 21.09
N SER A 101 -4.71 -5.02 20.82
CA SER A 101 -5.90 -5.24 20.00
C SER A 101 -5.50 -5.77 18.64
N ASP A 102 -6.38 -6.49 17.94
CA ASP A 102 -6.11 -6.98 16.59
C ASP A 102 -5.71 -5.85 15.65
N THR A 103 -6.34 -4.70 15.78
CA THR A 103 -5.97 -3.47 15.05
C THR A 103 -4.53 -3.06 15.30
N ALA A 104 -4.09 -2.97 16.55
CA ALA A 104 -2.71 -2.61 16.90
C ALA A 104 -1.72 -3.67 16.41
N PHE A 105 -2.10 -4.94 16.47
CA PHE A 105 -1.29 -6.05 16.02
C PHE A 105 -1.01 -5.99 14.51
N TYR A 106 -2.04 -5.83 13.68
CA TYR A 106 -1.86 -5.71 12.23
C TYR A 106 -1.14 -4.42 11.85
N LEU A 107 -1.48 -3.30 12.50
CA LEU A 107 -0.80 -2.03 12.25
C LEU A 107 0.70 -2.11 12.56
N GLN A 108 1.10 -2.81 13.62
CA GLN A 108 2.51 -3.04 13.95
C GLN A 108 3.23 -3.82 12.85
N HIS A 109 2.58 -4.83 12.27
CA HIS A 109 3.15 -5.60 11.16
C HIS A 109 3.26 -4.78 9.89
N CYS A 110 2.27 -3.93 9.57
CA CYS A 110 2.34 -2.99 8.45
C CYS A 110 3.50 -1.99 8.62
N VAL A 111 3.62 -1.36 9.78
CA VAL A 111 4.72 -0.44 10.09
C VAL A 111 6.07 -1.14 9.92
N ARG A 112 6.23 -2.34 10.48
CA ARG A 112 7.47 -3.12 10.36
C ARG A 112 7.80 -3.48 8.91
N ALA A 113 6.80 -3.79 8.09
CA ALA A 113 6.99 -4.10 6.67
C ALA A 113 7.49 -2.89 5.90
N CYS A 114 6.84 -1.73 6.07
CA CYS A 114 7.26 -0.49 5.40
C CYS A 114 8.65 -0.02 5.86
N GLU A 115 8.95 -0.08 7.16
CA GLU A 115 10.31 0.16 7.68
C GLU A 115 11.36 -0.78 7.08
N GLY A 116 10.94 -1.99 6.73
CA GLY A 116 11.78 -3.01 6.09
C GLY A 116 11.90 -2.86 4.57
N GLY A 117 11.27 -1.84 3.97
CA GLY A 117 11.37 -1.52 2.55
C GLY A 117 10.29 -2.17 1.68
N VAL A 118 9.17 -2.59 2.25
CA VAL A 118 7.93 -2.89 1.51
C VAL A 118 7.26 -1.56 1.20
N GLU A 119 6.92 -1.29 -0.06
CA GLU A 119 6.39 0.01 -0.47
C GLU A 119 5.03 0.31 0.17
N ARG A 120 4.15 -0.70 0.24
CA ARG A 120 2.78 -0.56 0.75
C ARG A 120 2.38 -1.79 1.57
N SER A 121 1.72 -1.55 2.68
CA SER A 121 1.14 -2.62 3.50
C SER A 121 -0.33 -2.33 3.78
N HIS A 122 -1.19 -3.32 3.60
CA HIS A 122 -2.63 -3.13 3.61
C HIS A 122 -3.31 -4.02 4.67
N ILE A 123 -4.33 -3.48 5.31
CA ILE A 123 -5.24 -4.21 6.20
C ILE A 123 -6.61 -4.20 5.53
N LEU A 124 -7.08 -5.35 5.09
CA LEU A 124 -8.29 -5.52 4.29
C LEU A 124 -9.32 -6.38 5.01
N PRO A 125 -10.61 -6.01 4.99
CA PRO A 125 -11.67 -6.85 5.55
C PRO A 125 -11.92 -8.06 4.66
N PHE A 126 -11.71 -9.27 5.15
CA PHE A 126 -12.01 -10.49 4.39
C PHE A 126 -13.51 -10.72 4.20
N ALA A 127 -14.35 -10.11 5.06
CA ALA A 127 -15.80 -10.22 4.97
C ALA A 127 -16.41 -9.43 3.79
N SER A 128 -15.67 -8.51 3.19
CA SER A 128 -16.12 -7.74 2.03
C SER A 128 -15.83 -8.52 0.76
N ASP A 129 -16.91 -8.86 0.02
CA ASP A 129 -16.78 -9.58 -1.23
C ASP A 129 -15.98 -8.75 -2.26
N GLY A 130 -14.99 -9.38 -2.87
CA GLY A 130 -14.12 -8.72 -3.84
C GLY A 130 -13.05 -7.78 -3.25
N ALA A 131 -12.90 -7.68 -1.92
CA ALA A 131 -11.95 -6.76 -1.28
C ALA A 131 -10.53 -6.80 -1.88
N LEU A 132 -10.00 -8.01 -2.09
CA LEU A 132 -8.68 -8.20 -2.67
C LEU A 132 -8.60 -7.66 -4.12
N LEU A 133 -9.65 -7.88 -4.92
CA LEU A 133 -9.68 -7.39 -6.30
C LEU A 133 -9.81 -5.88 -6.36
N MET A 134 -10.63 -5.30 -5.48
CA MET A 134 -10.75 -3.84 -5.37
C MET A 134 -9.42 -3.22 -5.01
N GLU A 135 -8.71 -3.75 -4.01
CA GLU A 135 -7.43 -3.22 -3.57
C GLU A 135 -6.31 -3.34 -4.61
N VAL A 136 -6.31 -4.41 -5.41
CA VAL A 136 -5.26 -4.63 -6.41
C VAL A 136 -5.53 -3.90 -7.71
N PHE A 137 -6.80 -3.73 -8.11
CA PHE A 137 -7.17 -3.26 -9.44
C PHE A 137 -7.90 -1.92 -9.47
N THR A 138 -8.24 -1.33 -8.32
CA THR A 138 -8.91 -0.02 -8.27
C THR A 138 -8.13 0.95 -7.37
N HIS A 139 -8.41 2.26 -7.54
CA HIS A 139 -7.85 3.31 -6.69
C HIS A 139 -8.65 3.53 -5.41
N ASP A 140 -9.94 3.19 -5.46
CA ASP A 140 -10.85 3.31 -4.31
C ASP A 140 -10.66 2.08 -3.42
N GLY A 141 -9.50 1.95 -2.79
CA GLY A 141 -9.16 0.83 -1.92
C GLY A 141 -10.20 0.56 -0.83
N ILE A 142 -10.20 -0.64 -0.30
CA ILE A 142 -11.04 -1.03 0.82
C ILE A 142 -10.16 -1.38 2.02
N GLY A 143 -10.36 -0.70 3.15
CA GLY A 143 -9.53 -0.90 4.33
C GLY A 143 -8.50 0.20 4.52
N THR A 144 -7.33 -0.12 5.03
CA THR A 144 -6.26 0.85 5.32
C THR A 144 -4.96 0.43 4.66
N MET A 145 -4.35 1.36 3.96
CA MET A 145 -3.01 1.24 3.40
C MET A 145 -2.01 2.03 4.25
N VAL A 146 -0.88 1.43 4.56
CA VAL A 146 0.27 2.11 5.20
C VAL A 146 1.37 2.27 4.17
N VAL A 147 1.87 3.50 4.00
CA VAL A 147 2.91 3.87 3.04
C VAL A 147 4.00 4.69 3.71
N ASP A 148 5.21 4.70 3.15
CA ASP A 148 6.32 5.48 3.72
C ASP A 148 6.10 6.99 3.51
N GLU A 149 5.69 7.38 2.30
CA GLU A 149 5.35 8.75 1.95
C GLU A 149 3.96 8.78 1.29
N LYS A 150 3.28 9.94 1.33
CA LYS A 150 2.03 10.10 0.60
C LYS A 150 2.22 9.77 -0.88
N LEU A 151 1.31 8.97 -1.42
CA LEU A 151 1.36 8.57 -2.83
C LEU A 151 1.03 9.72 -3.79
N GLU A 152 0.35 10.75 -3.30
CA GLU A 152 0.11 11.97 -4.07
C GLU A 152 1.39 12.77 -4.17
N SER A 153 2.02 12.76 -5.34
CA SER A 153 3.18 13.61 -5.60
C SER A 153 2.82 14.78 -6.51
N LEU A 154 3.03 16.00 -5.98
CA LEU A 154 3.03 17.21 -6.81
C LEU A 154 4.41 17.32 -7.47
N ARG A 155 4.47 17.22 -8.79
CA ARG A 155 5.72 17.27 -9.54
C ARG A 155 5.56 18.00 -10.87
N GLU A 156 6.67 18.41 -11.45
CA GLU A 156 6.67 18.91 -12.84
C GLU A 156 6.24 17.79 -13.80
N ALA A 157 5.44 18.17 -14.79
CA ALA A 157 4.98 17.23 -15.79
C ALA A 157 6.08 16.90 -16.81
N THR A 158 6.04 15.70 -17.32
CA THR A 158 6.94 15.18 -18.35
C THR A 158 6.15 14.84 -19.63
N ALA A 159 6.84 14.51 -20.70
CA ALA A 159 6.19 14.11 -21.96
C ALA A 159 5.30 12.85 -21.81
N ASP A 160 5.62 11.99 -20.83
CA ASP A 160 4.85 10.77 -20.56
C ASP A 160 3.48 11.08 -19.93
N ASP A 161 3.34 12.24 -19.27
CA ASP A 161 2.10 12.66 -18.60
C ASP A 161 1.05 13.24 -19.54
N VAL A 162 1.41 13.58 -20.77
CA VAL A 162 0.51 14.23 -21.73
C VAL A 162 -0.78 13.44 -21.93
N GLY A 163 -0.67 12.11 -21.98
CA GLY A 163 -1.85 11.23 -22.11
C GLY A 163 -2.79 11.33 -20.92
N GLY A 164 -2.25 11.29 -19.71
CA GLY A 164 -3.01 11.42 -18.47
C GLY A 164 -3.64 12.81 -18.31
N ILE A 165 -2.92 13.88 -18.66
CA ILE A 165 -3.43 15.24 -18.64
C ILE A 165 -4.63 15.37 -19.58
N LEU A 166 -4.52 14.89 -20.82
CA LEU A 166 -5.62 14.92 -21.79
C LEU A 166 -6.83 14.16 -21.28
N GLN A 167 -6.63 12.99 -20.71
CA GLN A 167 -7.72 12.19 -20.15
C GLN A 167 -8.41 12.91 -18.97
N LEU A 168 -7.65 13.58 -18.12
CA LEU A 168 -8.17 14.36 -17.00
C LEU A 168 -9.01 15.56 -17.46
N ILE A 169 -8.58 16.30 -18.50
CA ILE A 169 -9.26 17.53 -18.95
C ILE A 169 -10.41 17.27 -19.91
N GLU A 170 -10.47 16.12 -20.60
CA GLU A 170 -11.47 15.79 -21.61
C GLU A 170 -12.93 16.01 -21.16
N PRO A 171 -13.37 15.59 -19.95
CA PRO A 171 -14.73 15.84 -19.48
C PRO A 171 -15.06 17.34 -19.39
N PHE A 172 -14.09 18.14 -18.93
CA PHE A 172 -14.24 19.60 -18.75
C PHE A 172 -14.19 20.36 -20.08
N GLU A 173 -13.53 19.82 -21.09
CA GLU A 173 -13.58 20.34 -22.46
C GLU A 173 -14.93 20.05 -23.14
N ARG A 174 -15.51 18.86 -22.86
CA ARG A 174 -16.82 18.49 -23.42
C ARG A 174 -17.97 19.33 -22.87
N ASP A 175 -17.93 19.67 -21.57
CA ASP A 175 -18.97 20.49 -20.92
C ASP A 175 -18.75 22.00 -21.11
N GLY A 176 -17.64 22.41 -21.75
CA GLY A 176 -17.29 23.79 -22.02
C GLY A 176 -16.68 24.56 -20.87
N THR A 177 -16.33 23.88 -19.76
CA THR A 177 -15.64 24.48 -18.61
C THR A 177 -14.20 24.86 -18.98
N LEU A 178 -13.52 24.02 -19.79
CA LEU A 178 -12.19 24.28 -20.32
C LEU A 178 -12.21 24.48 -21.84
N VAL A 179 -11.31 25.31 -22.31
CA VAL A 179 -11.03 25.46 -23.74
C VAL A 179 -10.27 24.23 -24.22
N ARG A 180 -10.72 23.66 -25.32
CA ARG A 180 -10.09 22.49 -25.92
C ARG A 180 -8.63 22.76 -26.26
N ARG A 181 -7.76 21.81 -25.89
CA ARG A 181 -6.32 21.85 -26.17
C ARG A 181 -5.91 20.66 -27.00
N GLU A 182 -5.11 20.93 -28.01
CA GLU A 182 -4.55 19.89 -28.85
C GLU A 182 -3.34 19.24 -28.13
N ARG A 183 -3.14 17.94 -28.36
CA ARG A 183 -2.03 17.18 -27.79
C ARG A 183 -0.67 17.85 -28.00
N THR A 184 -0.45 18.36 -29.21
CA THR A 184 0.78 19.06 -29.63
C THR A 184 1.04 20.36 -28.86
N GLU A 185 -0.03 21.03 -28.39
CA GLU A 185 0.10 22.23 -27.57
C GLU A 185 0.59 21.88 -26.18
N ILE A 186 0.01 20.81 -25.55
CA ILE A 186 0.43 20.35 -24.23
C ILE A 186 1.86 19.80 -24.29
N GLU A 187 2.21 19.02 -25.33
CA GLU A 187 3.58 18.51 -25.51
C GLU A 187 4.60 19.63 -25.64
N ARG A 188 4.29 20.69 -26.38
CA ARG A 188 5.18 21.84 -26.54
C ARG A 188 5.39 22.60 -25.23
N ASP A 189 4.32 22.77 -24.47
CA ASP A 189 4.29 23.62 -23.29
C ASP A 189 4.41 22.81 -21.98
N ILE A 190 4.79 21.53 -22.05
CA ILE A 190 4.75 20.56 -20.92
C ILE A 190 5.57 21.03 -19.70
N ALA A 191 6.66 21.74 -19.93
CA ALA A 191 7.49 22.29 -18.86
C ALA A 191 6.78 23.34 -17.98
N ASN A 192 5.64 23.87 -18.44
CA ASN A 192 4.81 24.81 -17.68
C ASN A 192 3.75 24.10 -16.83
N TYR A 193 3.64 22.77 -16.98
CA TYR A 193 2.65 21.97 -16.27
C TYR A 193 3.24 21.35 -15.00
N THR A 194 2.42 21.36 -13.96
CA THR A 194 2.63 20.61 -12.74
C THR A 194 1.46 19.66 -12.56
N VAL A 195 1.74 18.43 -12.16
CA VAL A 195 0.72 17.39 -12.02
C VAL A 195 0.70 16.85 -10.60
N ILE A 196 -0.47 16.42 -10.16
CA ILE A 196 -0.65 15.57 -9.00
C ILE A 196 -0.89 14.16 -9.52
N GLU A 197 0.03 13.28 -9.20
CA GLU A 197 -0.01 11.87 -9.61
C GLU A 197 -0.22 10.97 -8.41
N HIS A 198 -0.98 9.91 -8.63
CA HIS A 198 -1.14 8.80 -7.70
C HIS A 198 -1.17 7.50 -8.50
N ASP A 199 -0.25 6.58 -8.23
CA ASP A 199 -0.16 5.28 -8.91
C ASP A 199 -0.13 5.35 -10.45
N GLY A 200 0.55 6.34 -11.00
CA GLY A 200 0.64 6.54 -12.46
C GLY A 200 -0.59 7.18 -13.08
N ILE A 201 -1.58 7.60 -12.28
CA ILE A 201 -2.75 8.32 -12.75
C ILE A 201 -2.67 9.79 -12.36
N ILE A 202 -2.94 10.66 -13.31
CA ILE A 202 -2.98 12.10 -13.08
C ILE A 202 -4.35 12.49 -12.54
N PHE A 203 -4.40 12.96 -11.30
CA PHE A 203 -5.62 13.43 -10.62
C PHE A 203 -5.79 14.94 -10.66
N GLY A 204 -4.71 15.67 -10.90
CA GLY A 204 -4.75 17.11 -11.02
C GLY A 204 -3.65 17.62 -11.93
N CYS A 205 -3.91 18.71 -12.63
CA CYS A 205 -2.88 19.43 -13.34
C CYS A 205 -3.10 20.93 -13.24
N ALA A 206 -2.00 21.68 -13.23
CA ALA A 206 -1.99 23.13 -13.36
C ALA A 206 -0.94 23.55 -14.37
N ALA A 207 -1.23 24.59 -15.12
CA ALA A 207 -0.26 25.18 -16.05
C ALA A 207 -0.06 26.66 -15.71
N LEU A 208 1.20 27.07 -15.56
CA LEU A 208 1.58 28.46 -15.32
C LEU A 208 2.34 28.97 -16.54
N TYR A 209 1.75 29.94 -17.20
CA TYR A 209 2.38 30.63 -18.33
C TYR A 209 2.96 31.96 -17.84
N PRO A 210 4.17 32.33 -18.27
CA PRO A 210 4.81 33.60 -17.93
C PRO A 210 4.08 34.80 -18.55
#